data_24abbe19eec50a1bd1d6f96f63c37b2f
#
_entry.id   24abbe19eec50a1bd1d6f96f63c37b2f
#
_cell.length_a   1.000
_cell.length_b   1.000
_cell.length_c   1.000
_cell.angle_alpha   90.00
_cell.angle_beta   90.00
_cell.angle_gamma   90.00
#
_symmetry.space_group_name_H-M   'P 1'
#
loop_
_entity.id
_entity.type
_entity.pdbx_description
1 polymer ?
#
loop_
_entity_poly.entity_id
_entity_poly.type
_entity_poly.pdbx_seq_one_letter_code
_entity_poly.pdbx_strand_id
1 'polypeptide(L)'
;MAVTGIPCSNDGGRVRRIAALALGLALLAAPLLGQADRGSRGARAARPLIVFMSDFGTLDDAVAICKGVMLGIAPDAEIIDLTHQVTPYSIAEGARLLARTAPYYPAGTVFVTVIDPGVGTSRKSIVLKSKRGQYFVLPDNGLVTPLADRDGVAGVREIANRDWLLGHSMSSTFHGRDVFSPVAAHLARGEDWTLAGPVVTSLARLEIPHAVTDERGISGSVVALDGPFGNLVTNISGEAFGQLGYAHGEPARIRLDGAELTVPFVATFGDVPAGAPLLYVDSRGLVSLAINQGNFAQSHAVTPPVALVIYRK
;
A
#
# COMPACT_ATOMS: atom_id res chain seq x y z
N MET A 1 -60.32 -1.75 -26.58
CA MET A 1 -60.50 -2.65 -27.74
C MET A 1 -59.68 -3.86 -27.45
N ALA A 2 -60.27 -4.86 -26.87
CA ALA A 2 -60.97 -6.01 -27.44
C ALA A 2 -59.95 -6.93 -28.10
N VAL A 3 -59.61 -8.04 -27.59
CA VAL A 3 -60.31 -9.32 -27.24
C VAL A 3 -59.84 -10.41 -28.18
N THR A 4 -59.55 -11.54 -27.57
CA THR A 4 -59.80 -12.97 -27.85
C THR A 4 -58.75 -13.72 -28.63
N GLY A 5 -58.44 -14.97 -28.38
CA GLY A 5 -59.04 -16.02 -27.55
C GLY A 5 -58.38 -17.34 -27.92
N ILE A 6 -58.40 -18.26 -27.01
CA ILE A 6 -57.99 -19.67 -27.06
C ILE A 6 -58.94 -20.46 -27.99
N PRO A 7 -58.61 -21.66 -28.60
CA PRO A 7 -58.83 -22.85 -27.79
C PRO A 7 -57.89 -24.06 -28.00
N CYS A 8 -57.97 -24.95 -27.02
CA CYS A 8 -57.57 -26.36 -26.99
C CYS A 8 -58.32 -27.24 -27.99
N SER A 9 -57.72 -28.32 -28.40
CA SER A 9 -58.43 -29.60 -28.50
C SER A 9 -57.49 -30.80 -28.44
N ASN A 10 -57.95 -31.68 -27.68
CA ASN A 10 -57.58 -33.00 -27.21
C ASN A 10 -57.89 -34.06 -28.29
N ASP A 11 -57.23 -35.19 -28.22
CA ASP A 11 -57.63 -36.60 -28.42
C ASP A 11 -56.43 -37.37 -29.03
N GLY A 12 -56.07 -38.51 -28.55
CA GLY A 12 -56.76 -39.64 -28.00
C GLY A 12 -56.11 -40.90 -28.52
N GLY A 13 -55.53 -41.64 -27.67
CA GLY A 13 -55.59 -43.07 -27.53
C GLY A 13 -55.12 -44.04 -28.64
N ARG A 14 -54.18 -44.91 -28.30
CA ARG A 14 -54.48 -46.37 -28.14
C ARG A 14 -53.20 -47.21 -27.97
N VAL A 15 -53.27 -47.96 -26.96
CA VAL A 15 -52.49 -49.13 -26.54
C VAL A 15 -52.34 -50.20 -27.66
N ARG A 16 -51.17 -50.83 -27.83
CA ARG A 16 -51.04 -52.27 -28.08
C ARG A 16 -49.70 -52.85 -27.61
N ARG A 17 -49.86 -53.96 -26.92
CA ARG A 17 -48.86 -54.76 -26.23
C ARG A 17 -48.14 -55.74 -27.21
N ILE A 18 -47.04 -56.35 -26.67
CA ILE A 18 -46.45 -57.68 -26.95
C ILE A 18 -45.29 -57.60 -27.99
N ALA A 19 -44.05 -57.92 -27.66
CA ALA A 19 -43.51 -59.24 -27.35
C ALA A 19 -42.06 -59.16 -26.92
N ALA A 20 -41.70 -59.93 -25.93
CA ALA A 20 -40.35 -60.21 -25.50
C ALA A 20 -39.65 -61.12 -26.50
N LEU A 21 -38.38 -60.89 -26.76
CA LEU A 21 -37.40 -61.96 -27.10
C LEU A 21 -36.01 -61.58 -26.60
N ALA A 22 -35.53 -62.42 -25.73
CA ALA A 22 -34.14 -62.44 -25.26
C ALA A 22 -33.22 -62.95 -26.38
N LEU A 23 -32.04 -62.37 -26.52
CA LEU A 23 -30.81 -63.14 -26.82
C LEU A 23 -29.60 -62.15 -26.91
N GLY A 24 -28.50 -62.55 -26.28
CA GLY A 24 -27.18 -62.22 -26.79
C GLY A 24 -26.34 -61.35 -25.92
N LEU A 25 -25.71 -61.96 -24.91
CA LEU A 25 -24.51 -61.48 -24.25
C LEU A 25 -23.40 -61.28 -25.29
N ALA A 26 -22.99 -60.07 -25.56
CA ALA A 26 -21.72 -59.77 -26.19
C ALA A 26 -20.99 -58.73 -25.35
N LEU A 27 -20.08 -59.23 -24.52
CA LEU A 27 -19.05 -58.39 -23.88
C LEU A 27 -18.14 -57.84 -24.99
N LEU A 28 -18.34 -56.61 -25.38
CA LEU A 28 -17.36 -55.79 -26.09
C LEU A 28 -16.66 -54.92 -25.07
N ALA A 29 -15.42 -55.30 -24.73
CA ALA A 29 -14.49 -54.50 -24.03
C ALA A 29 -14.24 -53.22 -24.84
N ALA A 30 -14.81 -52.12 -24.39
CA ALA A 30 -14.41 -50.79 -24.87
C ALA A 30 -13.03 -50.45 -24.26
N PRO A 31 -12.06 -50.04 -25.08
CA PRO A 31 -10.78 -49.60 -24.53
C PRO A 31 -11.03 -48.31 -23.71
N LEU A 32 -10.51 -48.28 -22.49
CA LEU A 32 -10.32 -47.05 -21.70
C LEU A 32 -9.38 -46.16 -22.52
N LEU A 33 -9.91 -45.34 -23.38
CA LEU A 33 -9.19 -44.24 -24.00
C LEU A 33 -9.30 -43.03 -23.12
N GLY A 34 -8.17 -42.69 -22.49
CA GLY A 34 -7.86 -41.33 -22.18
C GLY A 34 -8.57 -40.74 -20.95
N GLN A 35 -8.15 -41.14 -19.74
CA GLN A 35 -8.01 -40.07 -18.74
C GLN A 35 -6.99 -39.10 -19.35
N ALA A 36 -7.52 -38.05 -19.99
CA ALA A 36 -6.73 -36.87 -20.28
C ALA A 36 -6.12 -36.44 -18.94
N ASP A 37 -4.83 -36.62 -18.86
CA ASP A 37 -3.97 -36.04 -17.86
C ASP A 37 -4.43 -34.56 -17.70
N ARG A 38 -5.19 -34.28 -16.65
CA ARG A 38 -5.40 -32.92 -16.20
C ARG A 38 -4.03 -32.50 -15.71
N GLY A 39 -3.21 -32.15 -16.70
CA GLY A 39 -1.89 -31.59 -16.46
C GLY A 39 -1.96 -30.70 -15.25
N SER A 40 -1.23 -31.04 -14.23
CA SER A 40 -0.94 -30.19 -13.12
C SER A 40 -0.73 -28.80 -13.72
N ARG A 41 -1.64 -27.87 -13.48
CA ARG A 41 -1.33 -26.46 -13.68
C ARG A 41 -0.14 -26.22 -12.77
N GLY A 42 1.05 -26.38 -13.32
CA GLY A 42 2.28 -26.08 -12.63
C GLY A 42 2.07 -24.73 -11.95
N ALA A 43 2.21 -24.68 -10.65
CA ALA A 43 2.11 -23.44 -9.92
C ALA A 43 3.01 -22.44 -10.65
N ARG A 44 2.40 -21.48 -11.35
CA ARG A 44 3.15 -20.44 -12.06
C ARG A 44 4.03 -19.80 -11.00
N ALA A 45 5.34 -19.93 -11.13
CA ALA A 45 6.28 -19.33 -10.20
C ALA A 45 5.85 -17.88 -9.99
N ALA A 46 5.71 -17.48 -8.72
CA ALA A 46 5.29 -16.13 -8.41
C ALA A 46 6.24 -15.16 -9.10
N ARG A 47 5.70 -14.21 -9.86
CA ARG A 47 6.51 -13.21 -10.53
C ARG A 47 7.25 -12.39 -9.48
N PRO A 48 8.51 -12.05 -9.72
CA PRO A 48 9.23 -11.11 -8.86
C PRO A 48 8.45 -9.80 -8.75
N LEU A 49 8.28 -9.30 -7.53
CA LEU A 49 7.45 -8.13 -7.29
C LEU A 49 8.32 -6.94 -6.92
N ILE A 50 8.18 -5.86 -7.70
CA ILE A 50 8.80 -4.55 -7.43
C ILE A 50 7.69 -3.56 -7.11
N VAL A 51 7.78 -2.88 -5.98
CA VAL A 51 6.86 -1.80 -5.59
C VAL A 51 7.60 -0.48 -5.69
N PHE A 52 7.13 0.42 -6.55
CA PHE A 52 7.81 1.66 -6.85
C PHE A 52 7.07 2.87 -6.26
N MET A 53 7.81 3.72 -5.56
CA MET A 53 7.33 4.98 -4.99
C MET A 53 8.33 6.10 -5.24
N SER A 54 7.85 7.29 -5.60
CA SER A 54 8.68 8.48 -5.76
C SER A 54 7.89 9.77 -5.54
N ASP A 55 8.58 10.90 -5.55
CA ASP A 55 8.04 12.25 -5.63
C ASP A 55 8.17 12.87 -7.03
N PHE A 56 8.38 12.05 -8.06
CA PHE A 56 8.60 12.51 -9.44
C PHE A 56 7.34 13.08 -10.11
N GLY A 57 6.15 12.74 -9.59
CA GLY A 57 4.91 13.01 -10.28
C GLY A 57 4.69 12.05 -11.45
N THR A 58 3.71 12.39 -12.30
CA THR A 58 3.35 11.60 -13.48
C THR A 58 3.21 12.47 -14.74
N LEU A 59 3.75 13.70 -14.68
CA LEU A 59 3.65 14.66 -15.77
C LEU A 59 4.73 14.47 -16.84
N ASP A 60 5.86 13.89 -16.49
CA ASP A 60 6.99 13.64 -17.38
C ASP A 60 7.33 12.15 -17.50
N ASP A 61 8.46 11.85 -18.10
CA ASP A 61 8.91 10.51 -18.46
C ASP A 61 9.73 9.81 -17.36
N ALA A 62 10.05 10.48 -16.25
CA ALA A 62 10.96 9.96 -15.22
C ALA A 62 10.55 8.59 -14.67
N VAL A 63 9.26 8.42 -14.33
CA VAL A 63 8.71 7.15 -13.84
C VAL A 63 8.79 6.07 -14.92
N ALA A 64 8.42 6.40 -16.16
CA ALA A 64 8.45 5.48 -17.28
C ALA A 64 9.88 5.00 -17.60
N ILE A 65 10.85 5.90 -17.58
CA ILE A 65 12.27 5.58 -17.77
C ILE A 65 12.74 4.60 -16.68
N CYS A 66 12.46 4.87 -15.39
CA CYS A 66 12.83 3.99 -14.30
C CYS A 66 12.23 2.58 -14.48
N LYS A 67 10.95 2.48 -14.85
CA LYS A 67 10.30 1.20 -15.15
C LYS A 67 10.92 0.50 -16.35
N GLY A 68 11.26 1.24 -17.40
CA GLY A 68 11.95 0.70 -18.58
C GLY A 68 13.29 0.06 -18.21
N VAL A 69 14.06 0.71 -17.33
CA VAL A 69 15.33 0.14 -16.81
C VAL A 69 15.07 -1.14 -16.02
N MET A 70 14.08 -1.14 -15.11
CA MET A 70 13.74 -2.33 -14.33
C MET A 70 13.34 -3.50 -15.22
N LEU A 71 12.47 -3.28 -16.20
CA LEU A 71 11.98 -4.31 -17.12
C LEU A 71 13.07 -4.77 -18.11
N GLY A 72 14.01 -3.90 -18.48
CA GLY A 72 15.15 -4.29 -19.32
C GLY A 72 16.07 -5.31 -18.62
N ILE A 73 16.18 -5.26 -17.29
CA ILE A 73 17.00 -6.17 -16.48
C ILE A 73 16.19 -7.35 -15.99
N ALA A 74 14.95 -7.13 -15.52
CA ALA A 74 14.04 -8.14 -14.95
C ALA A 74 12.71 -8.17 -15.73
N PRO A 75 12.67 -8.73 -16.95
CA PRO A 75 11.50 -8.65 -17.83
C PRO A 75 10.28 -9.39 -17.27
N ASP A 76 10.47 -10.36 -16.37
CA ASP A 76 9.40 -11.12 -15.73
C ASP A 76 8.87 -10.45 -14.46
N ALA A 77 9.47 -9.34 -14.02
CA ALA A 77 9.03 -8.65 -12.83
C ALA A 77 7.67 -7.98 -13.02
N GLU A 78 6.84 -8.03 -11.99
CA GLU A 78 5.63 -7.23 -11.89
C GLU A 78 5.96 -5.94 -11.14
N ILE A 79 5.71 -4.79 -11.75
CA ILE A 79 5.97 -3.48 -11.15
C ILE A 79 4.65 -2.86 -10.74
N ILE A 80 4.49 -2.61 -9.44
CA ILE A 80 3.32 -1.95 -8.86
C ILE A 80 3.72 -0.55 -8.42
N ASP A 81 2.97 0.46 -8.84
CA ASP A 81 3.13 1.81 -8.32
C ASP A 81 2.45 1.93 -6.96
N LEU A 82 3.23 2.27 -5.93
CA LEU A 82 2.62 2.67 -4.67
C LEU A 82 2.02 4.08 -4.85
N THR A 83 2.83 5.03 -5.22
CA THR A 83 2.46 6.38 -5.67
C THR A 83 3.70 7.10 -6.19
N HIS A 84 3.49 8.04 -7.11
CA HIS A 84 4.50 8.99 -7.58
C HIS A 84 4.13 10.44 -7.25
N GLN A 85 3.09 10.61 -6.41
CA GLN A 85 2.56 11.91 -5.98
C GLN A 85 2.92 12.22 -4.51
N VAL A 86 4.04 11.68 -4.01
CA VAL A 86 4.58 12.16 -2.73
C VAL A 86 4.90 13.65 -2.89
N THR A 87 4.55 14.44 -1.91
CA THR A 87 4.90 15.88 -1.93
C THR A 87 6.41 16.02 -2.18
N PRO A 88 6.83 16.81 -3.16
CA PRO A 88 8.24 16.95 -3.52
C PRO A 88 9.12 17.19 -2.29
N TYR A 89 10.19 16.39 -2.19
CA TYR A 89 11.18 16.44 -1.10
C TYR A 89 10.68 15.99 0.29
N SER A 90 9.41 15.58 0.43
CA SER A 90 8.85 15.18 1.73
C SER A 90 9.25 13.77 2.13
N ILE A 91 10.45 13.63 2.74
CA ILE A 91 10.94 12.35 3.27
C ILE A 91 9.95 11.79 4.31
N ALA A 92 9.38 12.64 5.17
CA ALA A 92 8.44 12.22 6.21
C ALA A 92 7.15 11.60 5.63
N GLU A 93 6.60 12.17 4.56
CA GLU A 93 5.44 11.61 3.88
C GLU A 93 5.77 10.27 3.23
N GLY A 94 6.88 10.19 2.49
CA GLY A 94 7.35 8.95 1.88
C GLY A 94 7.59 7.85 2.91
N ALA A 95 8.24 8.17 4.03
CA ALA A 95 8.50 7.24 5.13
C ALA A 95 7.20 6.69 5.72
N ARG A 96 6.21 7.55 5.94
CA ARG A 96 4.88 7.17 6.44
C ARG A 96 4.15 6.26 5.47
N LEU A 97 4.14 6.59 4.17
CA LEU A 97 3.50 5.79 3.13
C LEU A 97 4.16 4.41 2.99
N LEU A 98 5.49 4.36 2.95
CA LEU A 98 6.26 3.13 2.87
C LEU A 98 5.98 2.22 4.07
N ALA A 99 6.09 2.75 5.28
CA ALA A 99 5.86 1.99 6.50
C ALA A 99 4.41 1.45 6.58
N ARG A 100 3.43 2.23 6.14
CA ARG A 100 2.01 1.80 6.12
C ARG A 100 1.74 0.69 5.11
N THR A 101 2.39 0.74 3.95
CA THR A 101 2.09 -0.14 2.82
C THR A 101 2.86 -1.47 2.87
N ALA A 102 4.11 -1.45 3.30
CA ALA A 102 4.98 -2.63 3.30
C ALA A 102 4.39 -3.88 4.00
N PRO A 103 3.62 -3.79 5.10
CA PRO A 103 3.04 -4.96 5.76
C PRO A 103 2.10 -5.81 4.91
N TYR A 104 1.49 -5.21 3.88
CA TYR A 104 0.55 -5.89 2.99
C TYR A 104 1.23 -6.68 1.86
N TYR A 105 2.55 -6.58 1.74
CA TYR A 105 3.32 -7.26 0.71
C TYR A 105 4.08 -8.46 1.26
N PRO A 106 4.24 -9.53 0.47
CA PRO A 106 4.93 -10.75 0.91
C PRO A 106 6.44 -10.54 1.10
N ALA A 107 7.08 -11.48 1.78
CA ALA A 107 8.54 -11.60 1.78
C ALA A 107 9.07 -11.76 0.35
N GLY A 108 10.27 -11.26 0.08
CA GLY A 108 10.87 -11.24 -1.26
C GLY A 108 10.46 -10.03 -2.10
N THR A 109 9.45 -9.24 -1.70
CA THR A 109 9.10 -7.99 -2.40
C THR A 109 10.27 -7.00 -2.33
N VAL A 110 10.56 -6.36 -3.46
CA VAL A 110 11.57 -5.30 -3.58
C VAL A 110 10.85 -3.95 -3.67
N PHE A 111 11.05 -3.10 -2.69
CA PHE A 111 10.56 -1.72 -2.69
C PHE A 111 11.64 -0.79 -3.23
N VAL A 112 11.29 -0.01 -4.26
CA VAL A 112 12.11 1.10 -4.77
C VAL A 112 11.46 2.38 -4.32
N THR A 113 12.15 3.15 -3.49
CA THR A 113 11.57 4.37 -2.94
C THR A 113 12.52 5.53 -3.13
N VAL A 114 12.13 6.49 -3.98
CA VAL A 114 12.99 7.59 -4.38
C VAL A 114 12.32 8.91 -4.04
N ILE A 115 12.52 9.36 -2.81
CA ILE A 115 12.29 10.73 -2.35
C ILE A 115 13.68 11.22 -1.89
N ASP A 116 14.36 11.98 -2.73
CA ASP A 116 15.81 12.16 -2.62
C ASP A 116 16.27 13.60 -2.83
N PRO A 117 16.00 14.50 -1.86
CA PRO A 117 16.51 15.87 -1.92
C PRO A 117 18.05 15.95 -1.87
N GLY A 118 18.71 14.83 -1.52
CA GLY A 118 20.18 14.72 -1.46
C GLY A 118 20.81 14.02 -2.67
N VAL A 119 20.13 13.90 -3.80
CA VAL A 119 20.68 13.29 -5.01
C VAL A 119 21.97 14.00 -5.45
N GLY A 120 23.00 13.20 -5.80
CA GLY A 120 24.31 13.75 -6.21
C GLY A 120 25.20 14.26 -5.07
N THR A 121 24.78 14.16 -3.81
CA THR A 121 25.60 14.48 -2.64
C THR A 121 26.30 13.24 -2.07
N SER A 122 26.94 13.38 -0.91
CA SER A 122 27.62 12.28 -0.19
C SER A 122 26.65 11.32 0.53
N ARG A 123 25.30 11.55 0.47
CA ARG A 123 24.32 10.61 1.06
C ARG A 123 24.46 9.24 0.38
N LYS A 124 24.42 8.17 1.17
CA LYS A 124 24.55 6.80 0.67
C LYS A 124 23.28 6.37 -0.08
N SER A 125 23.47 5.54 -1.10
CA SER A 125 22.42 4.71 -1.68
C SER A 125 22.49 3.34 -1.03
N ILE A 126 21.37 2.77 -0.59
CA ILE A 126 21.37 1.53 0.21
C ILE A 126 20.35 0.51 -0.27
N VAL A 127 20.67 -0.75 0.02
CA VAL A 127 19.73 -1.87 0.09
C VAL A 127 19.57 -2.25 1.55
N LEU A 128 18.36 -2.17 2.08
CA LEU A 128 18.01 -2.68 3.39
C LEU A 128 17.18 -3.94 3.25
N LYS A 129 17.49 -4.97 4.01
CA LYS A 129 16.67 -6.17 4.20
C LYS A 129 15.98 -6.11 5.55
N SER A 130 14.65 -6.13 5.59
CA SER A 130 13.88 -6.19 6.84
C SER A 130 13.89 -7.62 7.42
N LYS A 131 13.59 -7.76 8.70
CA LYS A 131 13.38 -9.08 9.32
C LYS A 131 12.15 -9.81 8.76
N ARG A 132 11.24 -9.09 8.06
CA ARG A 132 10.13 -9.69 7.32
C ARG A 132 10.56 -10.29 5.97
N GLY A 133 11.84 -10.16 5.58
CA GLY A 133 12.39 -10.70 4.34
C GLY A 133 12.11 -9.85 3.09
N GLN A 134 11.69 -8.61 3.25
CA GLN A 134 11.48 -7.65 2.16
C GLN A 134 12.76 -6.84 1.95
N TYR A 135 12.96 -6.34 0.73
CA TYR A 135 14.10 -5.50 0.36
C TYR A 135 13.65 -4.07 0.09
N PHE A 136 14.47 -3.11 0.49
CA PHE A 136 14.22 -1.68 0.30
C PHE A 136 15.44 -1.05 -0.35
N VAL A 137 15.28 -0.53 -1.56
CA VAL A 137 16.29 0.14 -2.37
C VAL A 137 15.97 1.63 -2.36
N LEU A 138 16.79 2.42 -1.67
CA LEU A 138 16.44 3.81 -1.36
C LEU A 138 17.66 4.65 -0.95
N PRO A 139 17.55 6.00 -0.93
CA PRO A 139 18.55 6.86 -0.33
C PRO A 139 18.57 6.71 1.20
N ASP A 140 19.77 6.72 1.79
CA ASP A 140 19.96 6.75 3.23
C ASP A 140 19.77 8.17 3.77
N ASN A 141 18.51 8.57 3.92
CA ASN A 141 18.10 9.91 4.35
C ASN A 141 17.00 9.90 5.43
N GLY A 142 16.80 8.75 6.07
CA GLY A 142 15.77 8.58 7.11
C GLY A 142 14.42 8.05 6.61
N LEU A 143 14.25 7.89 5.31
CA LEU A 143 12.99 7.43 4.69
C LEU A 143 12.53 6.06 5.20
N VAL A 144 13.46 5.20 5.61
CA VAL A 144 13.14 3.86 6.11
C VAL A 144 12.91 3.82 7.64
N THR A 145 13.08 4.93 8.35
CA THR A 145 13.07 4.97 9.83
C THR A 145 11.83 4.30 10.45
N PRO A 146 10.57 4.67 10.14
CA PRO A 146 9.41 4.07 10.81
C PRO A 146 9.26 2.58 10.51
N LEU A 147 9.64 2.17 9.30
CA LEU A 147 9.61 0.78 8.89
C LEU A 147 10.67 -0.04 9.63
N ALA A 148 11.89 0.48 9.71
CA ALA A 148 13.01 -0.18 10.41
C ALA A 148 12.72 -0.36 11.90
N ASP A 149 12.07 0.62 12.53
CA ASP A 149 11.68 0.56 13.95
C ASP A 149 10.58 -0.48 14.20
N ARG A 150 9.60 -0.58 13.31
CA ARG A 150 8.50 -1.53 13.45
C ARG A 150 8.91 -2.97 13.08
N ASP A 151 9.51 -3.15 11.90
CA ASP A 151 9.73 -4.48 11.32
C ASP A 151 11.11 -5.06 11.68
N GLY A 152 12.01 -4.23 12.17
CA GLY A 152 13.40 -4.57 12.42
C GLY A 152 14.22 -4.73 11.14
N VAL A 153 15.52 -4.59 11.28
CA VAL A 153 16.52 -4.68 10.20
C VAL A 153 17.28 -6.00 10.30
N ALA A 154 17.33 -6.76 9.20
CA ALA A 154 18.17 -7.95 9.07
C ALA A 154 19.60 -7.60 8.61
N GLY A 155 19.74 -6.55 7.80
CA GLY A 155 21.01 -6.01 7.37
C GLY A 155 20.86 -4.87 6.38
N VAL A 156 21.95 -4.12 6.18
CA VAL A 156 22.01 -3.00 5.23
C VAL A 156 23.31 -3.09 4.43
N ARG A 157 23.22 -2.81 3.14
CA ARG A 157 24.37 -2.71 2.22
C ARG A 157 24.36 -1.36 1.52
N GLU A 158 25.52 -0.75 1.41
CA GLU A 158 25.72 0.39 0.52
C GLU A 158 25.69 -0.12 -0.93
N ILE A 159 25.06 0.60 -1.82
CA ILE A 159 25.08 0.30 -3.25
C ILE A 159 26.39 0.82 -3.82
N ALA A 160 27.36 -0.09 -4.01
CA ALA A 160 28.69 0.19 -4.53
C ALA A 160 29.07 -0.72 -5.70
N ASN A 161 28.30 -1.76 -5.99
CA ASN A 161 28.54 -2.68 -7.10
C ASN A 161 28.22 -1.99 -8.44
N ARG A 162 29.25 -1.67 -9.19
CA ARG A 162 29.12 -0.96 -10.47
C ARG A 162 28.44 -1.78 -11.56
N ASP A 163 28.54 -3.11 -11.49
CA ASP A 163 27.91 -4.01 -12.46
C ASP A 163 26.37 -4.02 -12.32
N TRP A 164 25.86 -3.53 -11.19
CA TRP A 164 24.44 -3.39 -10.94
C TRP A 164 23.89 -2.01 -11.29
N LEU A 165 24.71 -1.09 -11.78
CA LEU A 165 24.29 0.27 -12.12
C LEU A 165 24.01 0.39 -13.63
N LEU A 166 23.22 1.39 -14.00
CA LEU A 166 22.94 1.68 -15.39
C LEU A 166 24.15 2.39 -16.05
N GLY A 167 24.95 1.62 -16.81
CA GLY A 167 26.10 2.16 -17.54
C GLY A 167 27.29 2.51 -16.65
N HIS A 168 28.30 3.16 -17.24
CA HIS A 168 29.57 3.44 -16.59
C HIS A 168 29.64 4.80 -15.89
N SER A 169 28.74 5.73 -16.21
CA SER A 169 28.68 7.05 -15.58
C SER A 169 27.29 7.29 -14.99
N MET A 170 27.22 7.53 -13.67
CA MET A 170 25.98 7.93 -12.99
C MET A 170 25.73 9.42 -13.23
N SER A 171 24.48 9.78 -13.55
CA SER A 171 24.04 11.17 -13.48
C SER A 171 24.05 11.66 -12.04
N SER A 172 24.50 12.88 -11.80
CA SER A 172 24.41 13.50 -10.48
C SER A 172 22.99 13.92 -10.08
N THR A 173 22.01 13.79 -10.99
CA THR A 173 20.64 14.29 -10.79
C THR A 173 19.55 13.24 -10.97
N PHE A 174 19.90 12.00 -11.39
CA PHE A 174 18.88 10.98 -11.65
C PHE A 174 19.26 9.58 -11.15
N HIS A 175 19.56 9.46 -9.85
CA HIS A 175 19.85 8.17 -9.22
C HIS A 175 18.66 7.20 -9.24
N GLY A 176 17.42 7.69 -9.39
CA GLY A 176 16.25 6.85 -9.65
C GLY A 176 16.47 5.91 -10.81
N ARG A 177 16.94 6.43 -11.94
CA ARG A 177 17.25 5.70 -13.16
C ARG A 177 18.55 4.90 -13.05
N ASP A 178 19.62 5.53 -12.59
CA ASP A 178 21.00 5.00 -12.76
C ASP A 178 21.40 4.04 -11.63
N VAL A 179 20.78 4.16 -10.44
CA VAL A 179 21.16 3.43 -9.23
C VAL A 179 20.02 2.58 -8.69
N PHE A 180 18.88 3.20 -8.33
CA PHE A 180 17.85 2.49 -7.57
C PHE A 180 17.06 1.50 -8.43
N SER A 181 16.68 1.88 -9.65
CA SER A 181 15.95 1.00 -10.56
C SER A 181 16.73 -0.25 -10.99
N PRO A 182 17.98 -0.15 -11.45
CA PRO A 182 18.73 -1.34 -11.85
C PRO A 182 19.02 -2.26 -10.66
N VAL A 183 19.40 -1.73 -9.49
CA VAL A 183 19.65 -2.53 -8.29
C VAL A 183 18.38 -3.31 -7.86
N ALA A 184 17.24 -2.66 -7.90
CA ALA A 184 15.97 -3.33 -7.59
C ALA A 184 15.67 -4.48 -8.57
N ALA A 185 15.96 -4.29 -9.84
CA ALA A 185 15.75 -5.33 -10.85
C ALA A 185 16.69 -6.54 -10.65
N HIS A 186 17.97 -6.33 -10.28
CA HIS A 186 18.88 -7.41 -9.91
C HIS A 186 18.36 -8.20 -8.70
N LEU A 187 17.87 -7.52 -7.67
CA LEU A 187 17.26 -8.16 -6.51
C LEU A 187 15.98 -8.94 -6.88
N ALA A 188 15.15 -8.38 -7.76
CA ALA A 188 13.92 -9.04 -8.23
C ALA A 188 14.23 -10.32 -9.02
N ARG A 189 15.37 -10.38 -9.72
CA ARG A 189 15.87 -11.62 -10.35
C ARG A 189 16.37 -12.66 -9.36
N GLY A 190 16.42 -12.33 -8.06
CA GLY A 190 16.89 -13.23 -7.01
C GLY A 190 18.41 -13.24 -6.82
N GLU A 191 19.13 -12.25 -7.35
CA GLU A 191 20.56 -12.12 -7.11
C GLU A 191 20.84 -11.84 -5.63
N ASP A 192 21.99 -12.33 -5.13
CA ASP A 192 22.32 -12.21 -3.71
C ASP A 192 22.50 -10.72 -3.33
N TRP A 193 21.60 -10.23 -2.49
CA TRP A 193 21.59 -8.83 -2.04
C TRP A 193 22.89 -8.37 -1.37
N THR A 194 23.69 -9.32 -0.87
CA THR A 194 25.00 -9.00 -0.26
C THR A 194 26.03 -8.52 -1.28
N LEU A 195 25.79 -8.79 -2.57
CA LEU A 195 26.62 -8.32 -3.68
C LEU A 195 26.42 -6.83 -3.99
N ALA A 196 25.39 -6.19 -3.42
CA ALA A 196 25.18 -4.75 -3.61
C ALA A 196 26.37 -3.91 -3.15
N GLY A 197 27.11 -4.36 -2.12
CA GLY A 197 28.31 -3.68 -1.64
C GLY A 197 28.59 -3.87 -0.14
N PRO A 198 29.39 -2.99 0.49
CA PRO A 198 29.82 -3.13 1.87
C PRO A 198 28.65 -2.98 2.87
N VAL A 199 28.86 -3.54 4.07
CA VAL A 199 27.89 -3.43 5.18
C VAL A 199 27.81 -1.97 5.65
N VAL A 200 26.59 -1.51 5.88
CA VAL A 200 26.31 -0.23 6.54
C VAL A 200 25.85 -0.54 7.98
N THR A 201 26.52 0.05 8.95
CA THR A 201 26.26 -0.17 10.39
C THR A 201 25.42 0.92 11.04
N SER A 202 25.29 2.07 10.39
CA SER A 202 24.52 3.22 10.88
C SER A 202 23.69 3.79 9.76
N LEU A 203 22.40 4.00 10.02
CA LEU A 203 21.45 4.61 9.09
C LEU A 203 21.17 6.06 9.50
N ALA A 204 20.96 6.90 8.51
CA ALA A 204 20.33 8.20 8.74
C ALA A 204 18.94 7.99 9.34
N ARG A 205 18.56 8.85 10.28
CA ARG A 205 17.29 8.76 10.98
C ARG A 205 16.45 10.00 10.75
N LEU A 206 15.16 9.77 10.55
CA LEU A 206 14.16 10.81 10.51
C LEU A 206 13.64 11.06 11.93
N GLU A 207 13.66 12.31 12.35
CA GLU A 207 12.95 12.71 13.57
C GLU A 207 11.45 12.73 13.29
N ILE A 208 10.71 11.91 14.04
CA ILE A 208 9.26 11.81 13.92
C ILE A 208 8.67 12.39 15.20
N PRO A 209 7.96 13.52 15.13
CA PRO A 209 7.30 14.08 16.29
C PRO A 209 6.28 13.10 16.88
N HIS A 210 6.36 12.84 18.16
CA HIS A 210 5.41 12.01 18.89
C HIS A 210 4.37 12.89 19.58
N ALA A 211 3.14 12.38 19.70
CA ALA A 211 2.14 13.02 20.54
C ALA A 211 2.52 12.87 22.02
N VAL A 212 2.24 13.90 22.80
CA VAL A 212 2.54 13.98 24.24
C VAL A 212 1.24 14.04 25.03
N THR A 213 1.09 13.16 26.01
CA THR A 213 -0.06 13.14 26.92
C THR A 213 0.34 13.81 28.24
N ASP A 214 -0.48 14.74 28.70
CA ASP A 214 -0.33 15.42 30.00
C ASP A 214 -1.68 15.46 30.76
N GLU A 215 -1.73 16.19 31.87
CA GLU A 215 -2.94 16.33 32.68
C GLU A 215 -4.08 17.03 31.93
N ARG A 216 -3.78 17.86 30.94
CA ARG A 216 -4.75 18.63 30.15
C ARG A 216 -5.33 17.83 29.00
N GLY A 217 -4.58 16.86 28.48
CA GLY A 217 -4.99 16.07 27.34
C GLY A 217 -3.83 15.52 26.53
N ILE A 218 -3.98 15.48 25.21
CA ILE A 218 -2.95 15.02 24.28
C ILE A 218 -2.63 16.14 23.31
N SER A 219 -1.34 16.49 23.23
CA SER A 219 -0.79 17.41 22.25
C SER A 219 -0.12 16.61 21.13
N GLY A 220 -0.52 16.82 19.89
CA GLY A 220 0.00 16.17 18.71
C GLY A 220 -0.06 17.09 17.50
N SER A 221 -0.04 16.51 16.32
CA SER A 221 -0.11 17.23 15.05
C SER A 221 -0.95 16.48 14.03
N VAL A 222 -1.61 17.21 13.17
CA VAL A 222 -2.08 16.72 11.89
C VAL A 222 -0.84 16.55 11.00
N VAL A 223 -0.58 15.32 10.55
CA VAL A 223 0.65 14.97 9.81
C VAL A 223 0.38 14.69 8.33
N ALA A 224 -0.87 14.49 7.95
CA ALA A 224 -1.25 14.23 6.57
C ALA A 224 -2.75 14.47 6.35
N LEU A 225 -3.12 14.47 5.07
CA LEU A 225 -4.52 14.39 4.62
C LEU A 225 -4.77 13.03 3.96
N ASP A 226 -5.98 12.50 4.12
CA ASP A 226 -6.41 11.34 3.35
C ASP A 226 -6.93 11.78 1.99
N GLY A 227 -6.13 11.55 0.97
CA GLY A 227 -6.44 11.65 -0.46
C GLY A 227 -7.44 12.74 -0.84
N PRO A 228 -8.39 12.46 -1.72
CA PRO A 228 -9.32 13.50 -2.17
C PRO A 228 -10.37 13.89 -1.11
N PHE A 229 -10.48 13.12 -0.01
CA PHE A 229 -11.51 13.33 1.01
C PHE A 229 -11.16 14.46 1.99
N GLY A 230 -9.88 14.83 2.11
CA GLY A 230 -9.43 15.88 3.00
C GLY A 230 -9.62 15.58 4.49
N ASN A 231 -9.69 14.29 4.88
CA ASN A 231 -9.71 13.91 6.28
C ASN A 231 -8.33 14.18 6.88
N LEU A 232 -8.30 14.68 8.10
CA LEU A 232 -7.04 14.97 8.81
C LEU A 232 -6.54 13.71 9.50
N VAL A 233 -5.29 13.34 9.21
CA VAL A 233 -4.59 12.22 9.85
C VAL A 233 -3.63 12.79 10.89
N THR A 234 -3.71 12.31 12.12
CA THR A 234 -2.85 12.80 13.20
C THR A 234 -1.73 11.80 13.55
N ASN A 235 -0.79 12.24 14.38
CA ASN A 235 0.19 11.35 15.03
C ASN A 235 -0.26 10.85 16.41
N ILE A 236 -1.53 11.03 16.78
CA ILE A 236 -2.11 10.59 18.04
C ILE A 236 -2.66 9.18 17.87
N SER A 237 -2.19 8.22 18.66
CA SER A 237 -2.74 6.86 18.64
C SER A 237 -4.11 6.79 19.29
N GLY A 238 -4.98 5.89 18.79
CA GLY A 238 -6.28 5.60 19.40
C GLY A 238 -6.15 5.08 20.83
N GLU A 239 -5.04 4.37 21.14
CA GLU A 239 -4.75 3.90 22.49
C GLU A 239 -4.52 5.08 23.45
N ALA A 240 -3.67 6.03 23.08
CA ALA A 240 -3.43 7.24 23.88
C ALA A 240 -4.72 8.06 24.03
N PHE A 241 -5.48 8.21 22.94
CA PHE A 241 -6.78 8.90 22.99
C PHE A 241 -7.78 8.23 23.94
N GLY A 242 -7.83 6.88 23.97
CA GLY A 242 -8.69 6.13 24.88
C GLY A 242 -8.48 6.47 26.37
N GLN A 243 -7.27 6.91 26.73
CA GLN A 243 -6.94 7.34 28.10
C GLN A 243 -7.57 8.70 28.50
N LEU A 244 -8.14 9.44 27.54
CA LEU A 244 -8.83 10.69 27.80
C LEU A 244 -10.26 10.49 28.36
N GLY A 245 -10.83 9.28 28.21
CA GLY A 245 -12.11 8.89 28.80
C GLY A 245 -13.34 9.24 27.97
N TYR A 246 -13.21 9.59 26.70
CA TYR A 246 -14.35 9.81 25.80
C TYR A 246 -14.99 8.50 25.37
N ALA A 247 -16.32 8.43 25.45
CA ALA A 247 -17.12 7.38 24.85
C ALA A 247 -17.68 7.82 23.46
N HIS A 248 -18.04 6.84 22.62
CA HIS A 248 -18.66 7.16 21.33
C HIS A 248 -19.96 7.96 21.53
N GLY A 249 -20.16 8.96 20.71
CA GLY A 249 -21.28 9.92 20.78
C GLY A 249 -20.98 11.15 21.63
N GLU A 250 -19.90 11.15 22.42
CA GLU A 250 -19.56 12.29 23.26
C GLU A 250 -18.79 13.38 22.50
N PRO A 251 -19.03 14.67 22.81
CA PRO A 251 -18.31 15.78 22.22
C PRO A 251 -16.90 15.89 22.79
N ALA A 252 -15.89 15.75 21.93
CA ALA A 252 -14.50 15.97 22.27
C ALA A 252 -14.12 17.45 22.01
N ARG A 253 -13.51 18.09 23.01
CA ARG A 253 -12.96 19.42 22.85
C ARG A 253 -11.56 19.32 22.26
N ILE A 254 -11.31 20.06 21.18
CA ILE A 254 -10.03 20.09 20.50
C ILE A 254 -9.61 21.55 20.24
N ARG A 255 -8.31 21.77 20.13
CA ARG A 255 -7.74 22.99 19.57
C ARG A 255 -6.89 22.63 18.36
N LEU A 256 -7.34 23.06 17.19
CA LEU A 256 -6.69 22.85 15.90
C LEU A 256 -6.17 24.18 15.37
N ASP A 257 -4.86 24.27 15.18
CA ASP A 257 -4.20 25.52 14.72
C ASP A 257 -4.64 26.78 15.49
N GLY A 258 -4.78 26.65 16.80
CA GLY A 258 -5.23 27.72 17.68
C GLY A 258 -6.76 27.93 17.79
N ALA A 259 -7.54 27.37 16.89
CA ALA A 259 -9.01 27.42 16.90
C ALA A 259 -9.60 26.34 17.82
N GLU A 260 -10.51 26.73 18.71
CA GLU A 260 -11.25 25.79 19.57
C GLU A 260 -12.45 25.21 18.80
N LEU A 261 -12.58 23.88 18.83
CA LEU A 261 -13.66 23.15 18.19
C LEU A 261 -14.22 22.12 19.18
N THR A 262 -15.49 21.77 18.99
CA THR A 262 -16.12 20.64 19.67
C THR A 262 -16.64 19.69 18.60
N VAL A 263 -16.14 18.46 18.61
CA VAL A 263 -16.40 17.46 17.55
C VAL A 263 -16.82 16.15 18.19
N PRO A 264 -17.93 15.51 17.80
CA PRO A 264 -18.33 14.23 18.38
C PRO A 264 -17.30 13.14 18.07
N PHE A 265 -16.94 12.36 19.09
CA PHE A 265 -16.16 11.14 18.91
C PHE A 265 -17.09 9.99 18.53
N VAL A 266 -16.89 9.39 17.38
CA VAL A 266 -17.79 8.36 16.84
C VAL A 266 -17.02 7.18 16.28
N ALA A 267 -17.72 6.05 16.05
CA ALA A 267 -17.13 4.85 15.50
C ALA A 267 -17.02 4.91 13.97
N THR A 268 -17.99 5.55 13.30
CA THR A 268 -18.07 5.58 11.84
C THR A 268 -18.65 6.91 11.32
N PHE A 269 -18.41 7.20 10.04
CA PHE A 269 -18.94 8.39 9.37
C PHE A 269 -20.47 8.49 9.45
N GLY A 270 -21.16 7.33 9.40
CA GLY A 270 -22.62 7.28 9.44
C GLY A 270 -23.26 7.65 10.79
N ASP A 271 -22.48 7.80 11.84
CA ASP A 271 -22.98 8.18 13.18
C ASP A 271 -23.29 9.67 13.30
N VAL A 272 -22.93 10.45 12.29
CA VAL A 272 -23.26 11.87 12.19
C VAL A 272 -23.95 12.20 10.87
N PRO A 273 -24.79 13.25 10.79
CA PRO A 273 -25.41 13.69 9.53
C PRO A 273 -24.36 14.05 8.45
N ALA A 274 -24.75 13.99 7.18
CA ALA A 274 -23.93 14.52 6.08
C ALA A 274 -23.62 16.00 6.32
N GLY A 275 -22.37 16.39 6.08
CA GLY A 275 -21.84 17.72 6.32
C GLY A 275 -21.41 17.99 7.77
N ALA A 276 -21.66 17.08 8.71
CA ALA A 276 -21.23 17.24 10.10
C ALA A 276 -19.79 16.74 10.32
N PRO A 277 -19.00 17.43 11.17
CA PRO A 277 -17.67 17.00 11.54
C PRO A 277 -17.71 15.81 12.49
N LEU A 278 -16.65 14.99 12.46
CA LEU A 278 -16.46 13.84 13.35
C LEU A 278 -14.99 13.66 13.70
N LEU A 279 -14.75 13.14 14.91
CA LEU A 279 -13.47 12.61 15.36
C LEU A 279 -13.60 11.10 15.51
N TYR A 280 -12.64 10.33 15.02
CA TYR A 280 -12.71 8.87 15.02
C TYR A 280 -11.31 8.27 15.08
N VAL A 281 -11.22 6.98 15.41
CA VAL A 281 -9.98 6.21 15.26
C VAL A 281 -10.06 5.50 13.91
N ASP A 282 -9.12 5.82 13.03
CA ASP A 282 -9.10 5.30 11.69
C ASP A 282 -8.55 3.85 11.60
N SER A 283 -8.55 3.27 10.39
CA SER A 283 -8.06 1.91 10.14
C SER A 283 -6.57 1.70 10.41
N ARG A 284 -5.83 2.77 10.67
CA ARG A 284 -4.41 2.77 11.07
C ARG A 284 -4.24 2.76 12.58
N GLY A 285 -5.34 2.86 13.34
CA GLY A 285 -5.32 3.03 14.78
C GLY A 285 -4.93 4.45 15.23
N LEU A 286 -5.04 5.44 14.33
CA LEU A 286 -4.74 6.85 14.63
C LEU A 286 -6.03 7.66 14.76
N VAL A 287 -6.00 8.68 15.61
CA VAL A 287 -7.08 9.65 15.68
C VAL A 287 -7.09 10.47 14.40
N SER A 288 -8.27 10.61 13.82
CA SER A 288 -8.50 11.36 12.60
C SER A 288 -9.74 12.25 12.73
N LEU A 289 -9.78 13.34 11.95
CA LEU A 289 -10.93 14.23 11.85
C LEU A 289 -11.45 14.25 10.42
N ALA A 290 -12.76 14.24 10.28
CA ALA A 290 -13.41 14.26 8.97
C ALA A 290 -14.71 15.08 9.01
N ILE A 291 -15.26 15.34 7.83
CA ILE A 291 -16.66 15.76 7.65
C ILE A 291 -17.35 14.64 6.89
N ASN A 292 -18.47 14.14 7.40
CA ASN A 292 -19.24 13.12 6.71
C ASN A 292 -19.70 13.63 5.35
N GLN A 293 -19.27 12.97 4.26
CA GLN A 293 -19.51 13.39 2.86
C GLN A 293 -18.99 14.82 2.56
N GLY A 294 -17.95 15.28 3.25
CA GLY A 294 -17.33 16.58 3.05
C GLY A 294 -15.82 16.56 3.11
N ASN A 295 -15.19 17.72 3.08
CA ASN A 295 -13.74 17.87 3.13
C ASN A 295 -13.36 18.76 4.32
N PHE A 296 -12.80 18.15 5.37
CA PHE A 296 -12.45 18.86 6.61
C PHE A 296 -11.31 19.86 6.37
N ALA A 297 -10.27 19.43 5.65
CA ALA A 297 -9.12 20.28 5.38
C ALA A 297 -9.50 21.55 4.62
N GLN A 298 -10.37 21.42 3.62
CA GLN A 298 -10.85 22.57 2.84
C GLN A 298 -11.74 23.49 3.70
N SER A 299 -12.66 22.93 4.48
CA SER A 299 -13.63 23.69 5.29
C SER A 299 -12.96 24.49 6.41
N HIS A 300 -11.82 24.00 6.90
CA HIS A 300 -11.07 24.62 8.01
C HIS A 300 -9.71 25.19 7.57
N ALA A 301 -9.42 25.25 6.26
CA ALA A 301 -8.16 25.75 5.68
C ALA A 301 -6.90 25.09 6.28
N VAL A 302 -6.95 23.76 6.54
CA VAL A 302 -5.86 23.01 7.19
C VAL A 302 -4.88 22.50 6.12
N THR A 303 -3.60 22.83 6.30
CA THR A 303 -2.49 22.30 5.52
C THR A 303 -1.44 21.69 6.47
N PRO A 304 -1.24 20.36 6.47
CA PRO A 304 -0.26 19.73 7.35
C PRO A 304 1.19 20.21 7.07
N PRO A 305 2.06 20.27 8.10
CA PRO A 305 1.80 19.91 9.50
C PRO A 305 1.13 21.03 10.31
N VAL A 306 0.15 20.67 11.15
CA VAL A 306 -0.60 21.62 11.99
C VAL A 306 -0.74 21.06 13.41
N ALA A 307 -0.58 21.93 14.42
CA ALA A 307 -0.72 21.54 15.82
C ALA A 307 -2.17 21.17 16.18
N LEU A 308 -2.31 20.10 16.95
CA LEU A 308 -3.59 19.63 17.47
C LEU A 308 -3.47 19.32 18.95
N VAL A 309 -4.41 19.82 19.76
CA VAL A 309 -4.58 19.41 21.15
C VAL A 309 -5.98 18.82 21.30
N ILE A 310 -6.08 17.67 21.94
CA ILE A 310 -7.34 17.07 22.37
C ILE A 310 -7.37 17.13 23.88
N TYR A 311 -8.31 17.87 24.42
CA TYR A 311 -8.42 18.06 25.88
C TYR A 311 -8.95 16.79 26.55
N ARG A 312 -8.60 16.62 27.81
CA ARG A 312 -9.19 15.58 28.64
C ARG A 312 -10.67 15.90 28.91
N LYS A 313 -11.48 14.85 29.03
CA LYS A 313 -12.88 14.95 29.41
C LYS A 313 -13.07 15.55 30.79
#